data_fd0c4ddb19115ba9920df865c7f7708b
#
_entry.id   fd0c4ddb19115ba9920df865c7f7708b
#
_cell.length_a   1.000
_cell.length_b   1.000
_cell.length_c   1.000
_cell.angle_alpha   90.00
_cell.angle_beta   90.00
_cell.angle_gamma   90.00
#
_symmetry.space_group_name_H-M   'P 1'
#
loop_
_entity.id
_entity.type
_entity.pdbx_description
1 polymer ?
#
loop_
_entity_poly.entity_id
_entity_poly.type
_entity_poly.pdbx_seq_one_letter_code
_entity_poly.pdbx_strand_id
1 'polypeptide(L)'
;HRIMDGEFYAYAKELKELGVIRHIGMSTHNPAVARLAAESGRIEMILFSINPAFDMLPASENMEDYFKETYDEQLGGIAPERAELYKICEKNNIGITVMKGYAGGRLFSAETSPFGVALTPVQCLHYALTRPGVASVMAGYDTIGHVDAAVAYETAAEEEKDYATVLSKAPAHAYYGQCTYCGHCAPCPAGIDIAMVNKLYDLAVMQPEVPAALKAHYD
;
A
#
# COMPACT_ATOMS: atom_id res chain seq x y z
N HIS A 1 -7.28 3.87 20.99
CA HIS A 1 -8.23 3.60 22.06
C HIS A 1 -9.09 4.83 22.38
N ARG A 2 -8.52 5.99 22.81
CA ARG A 2 -9.29 7.14 23.25
C ARG A 2 -10.35 7.65 22.26
N ILE A 3 -10.07 7.66 20.95
CA ILE A 3 -11.02 8.05 19.90
C ILE A 3 -12.04 6.94 19.66
N MET A 4 -11.58 5.70 19.53
CA MET A 4 -12.42 4.55 19.20
C MET A 4 -13.35 4.12 20.35
N ASP A 5 -13.03 4.48 21.57
CA ASP A 5 -13.84 4.20 22.77
C ASP A 5 -14.60 5.43 23.28
N GLY A 6 -14.49 6.55 22.57
CA GLY A 6 -15.06 7.84 22.96
C GLY A 6 -16.37 8.19 22.25
N GLU A 7 -16.93 9.32 22.67
CA GLU A 7 -18.20 9.87 22.14
C GLU A 7 -18.14 10.15 20.65
N PHE A 8 -16.97 10.50 20.09
CA PHE A 8 -16.81 10.75 18.67
C PHE A 8 -17.13 9.50 17.82
N TYR A 9 -16.60 8.33 18.20
CA TYR A 9 -16.90 7.10 17.51
C TYR A 9 -18.35 6.66 17.71
N ALA A 10 -18.89 6.82 18.94
CA ALA A 10 -20.28 6.53 19.22
C ALA A 10 -21.22 7.35 18.33
N TYR A 11 -20.95 8.64 18.14
CA TYR A 11 -21.71 9.51 17.25
C TYR A 11 -21.57 9.09 15.77
N ALA A 12 -20.36 8.77 15.30
CA ALA A 12 -20.18 8.27 13.93
C ALA A 12 -20.97 6.98 13.69
N LYS A 13 -21.02 6.09 14.68
CA LYS A 13 -21.82 4.85 14.61
C LYS A 13 -23.32 5.15 14.53
N GLU A 14 -23.82 6.08 15.34
CA GLU A 14 -25.22 6.55 15.28
C GLU A 14 -25.57 7.08 13.88
N LEU A 15 -24.71 7.93 13.29
CA LEU A 15 -24.92 8.44 11.94
C LEU A 15 -24.96 7.33 10.89
N LYS A 16 -24.17 6.28 11.07
CA LYS A 16 -24.20 5.11 10.20
C LYS A 16 -25.51 4.32 10.36
N GLU A 17 -25.96 4.10 11.59
CA GLU A 17 -27.24 3.43 11.90
C GLU A 17 -28.44 4.19 11.34
N LEU A 18 -28.38 5.52 11.36
CA LEU A 18 -29.38 6.42 10.74
C LEU A 18 -29.27 6.48 9.21
N GLY A 19 -28.29 5.88 8.59
CA GLY A 19 -28.06 5.92 7.13
C GLY A 19 -27.53 7.25 6.60
N VAL A 20 -27.12 8.18 7.48
CA VAL A 20 -26.53 9.48 7.09
C VAL A 20 -25.15 9.27 6.47
N ILE A 21 -24.35 8.37 7.03
CA ILE A 21 -23.09 7.91 6.46
C ILE A 21 -23.17 6.41 6.18
N ARG A 22 -22.43 5.95 5.15
CA ARG A 22 -22.42 4.54 4.78
C ARG A 22 -21.29 3.76 5.43
N HIS A 23 -20.12 4.37 5.54
CA HIS A 23 -18.89 3.73 6.02
C HIS A 23 -18.16 4.61 7.01
N ILE A 24 -17.46 3.96 7.96
CA ILE A 24 -16.58 4.63 8.91
C ILE A 24 -15.14 4.27 8.54
N GLY A 25 -14.28 5.27 8.43
CA GLY A 25 -12.88 5.09 8.17
C GLY A 25 -12.02 5.96 9.07
N MET A 26 -10.71 5.78 8.94
CA MET A 26 -9.74 6.61 9.64
C MET A 26 -8.58 6.98 8.73
N SER A 27 -7.85 8.03 9.11
CA SER A 27 -6.59 8.41 8.49
C SER A 27 -5.46 8.27 9.50
N THR A 28 -4.37 7.65 9.09
CA THR A 28 -3.15 7.55 9.91
C THR A 28 -1.93 7.28 9.03
N HIS A 29 -0.74 7.64 9.54
CA HIS A 29 0.54 7.25 8.93
C HIS A 29 1.23 6.13 9.72
N ASN A 30 0.80 5.89 10.96
CA ASN A 30 1.39 4.91 11.84
C ASN A 30 0.81 3.51 11.56
N PRO A 31 1.62 2.52 11.11
CA PRO A 31 1.13 1.18 10.80
C PRO A 31 0.60 0.44 12.03
N ALA A 32 1.15 0.65 13.22
CA ALA A 32 0.66 0.02 14.45
C ALA A 32 -0.75 0.51 14.82
N VAL A 33 -1.00 1.83 14.68
CA VAL A 33 -2.34 2.42 14.91
C VAL A 33 -3.33 1.92 13.86
N ALA A 34 -2.91 1.88 12.58
CA ALA A 34 -3.74 1.35 11.50
C ALA A 34 -4.13 -0.12 11.75
N ARG A 35 -3.17 -0.94 12.18
CA ARG A 35 -3.38 -2.35 12.51
C ARG A 35 -4.39 -2.54 13.63
N LEU A 36 -4.22 -1.81 14.75
CA LEU A 36 -5.18 -1.87 15.86
C LEU A 36 -6.61 -1.52 15.43
N ALA A 37 -6.74 -0.54 14.54
CA ALA A 37 -8.03 -0.16 13.99
C ALA A 37 -8.60 -1.24 13.05
N ALA A 38 -7.75 -1.81 12.16
CA ALA A 38 -8.15 -2.86 11.24
C ALA A 38 -8.58 -4.15 11.96
N GLU A 39 -7.94 -4.48 13.09
CA GLU A 39 -8.29 -5.64 13.91
C GLU A 39 -9.52 -5.40 14.80
N SER A 40 -9.92 -4.14 15.01
CA SER A 40 -11.03 -3.79 15.91
C SER A 40 -12.43 -4.16 15.38
N GLY A 41 -12.58 -4.39 14.07
CA GLY A 41 -13.89 -4.58 13.42
C GLY A 41 -14.78 -3.33 13.39
N ARG A 42 -14.22 -2.14 13.69
CA ARG A 42 -14.97 -0.88 13.85
C ARG A 42 -14.88 0.07 12.66
N ILE A 43 -14.00 -0.21 11.72
CA ILE A 43 -13.78 0.60 10.51
C ILE A 43 -13.82 -0.26 9.27
N GLU A 44 -14.09 0.36 8.14
CA GLU A 44 -14.21 -0.30 6.83
C GLU A 44 -13.21 0.24 5.82
N MET A 45 -12.56 1.35 6.14
CA MET A 45 -11.52 1.93 5.28
C MET A 45 -10.45 2.65 6.09
N ILE A 46 -9.25 2.71 5.52
CA ILE A 46 -8.12 3.45 6.07
C ILE A 46 -7.51 4.32 4.97
N LEU A 47 -7.35 5.61 5.22
CA LEU A 47 -6.47 6.46 4.42
C LEU A 47 -5.06 6.34 4.98
N PHE A 48 -4.16 5.70 4.21
CA PHE A 48 -2.82 5.34 4.65
C PHE A 48 -1.74 5.76 3.65
N SER A 49 -0.56 6.10 4.14
CA SER A 49 0.56 6.49 3.29
C SER A 49 1.29 5.27 2.75
N ILE A 50 1.24 5.06 1.43
CA ILE A 50 1.93 3.95 0.75
C ILE A 50 2.73 4.48 -0.42
N ASN A 51 4.01 4.20 -0.43
CA ASN A 51 4.93 4.34 -1.55
C ASN A 51 6.20 3.54 -1.25
N PRO A 52 7.07 3.27 -2.23
CA PRO A 52 8.27 2.46 -2.01
C PRO A 52 9.17 2.96 -0.87
N ALA A 53 9.31 4.30 -0.74
CA ALA A 53 10.18 4.88 0.29
C ALA A 53 9.59 4.72 1.70
N PHE A 54 8.29 5.02 1.86
CA PHE A 54 7.64 4.93 3.17
C PHE A 54 7.49 3.47 3.63
N ASP A 55 7.36 2.53 2.70
CA ASP A 55 7.24 1.12 3.01
C ASP A 55 8.51 0.52 3.63
N MET A 56 9.66 1.16 3.46
CA MET A 56 10.90 0.77 4.14
C MET A 56 11.00 1.30 5.58
N LEU A 57 10.13 2.22 5.99
CA LEU A 57 10.24 2.86 7.30
C LEU A 57 9.46 2.08 8.37
N PRO A 58 10.05 1.91 9.57
CA PRO A 58 9.34 1.33 10.71
C PRO A 58 8.19 2.21 11.17
N ALA A 59 7.35 1.68 12.06
CA ALA A 59 6.26 2.42 12.66
C ALA A 59 6.78 3.65 13.42
N SER A 60 6.19 4.82 13.17
CA SER A 60 6.44 6.04 13.93
C SER A 60 5.15 6.79 14.19
N GLU A 61 5.07 7.46 15.36
CA GLU A 61 4.02 8.42 15.70
C GLU A 61 4.34 9.83 15.19
N ASN A 62 5.62 10.09 14.89
CA ASN A 62 6.06 11.38 14.38
C ASN A 62 6.04 11.39 12.86
N MET A 63 5.21 12.27 12.30
CA MET A 63 5.11 12.47 10.85
C MET A 63 6.43 12.87 10.19
N GLU A 64 7.30 13.60 10.88
CA GLU A 64 8.58 14.05 10.35
C GLU A 64 9.52 12.87 10.04
N ASP A 65 9.36 11.74 10.73
CA ASP A 65 10.16 10.54 10.48
C ASP A 65 9.95 9.97 9.06
N TYR A 66 8.78 10.20 8.47
CA TYR A 66 8.47 9.77 7.09
C TYR A 66 9.03 10.70 6.02
N PHE A 67 9.59 11.85 6.42
CA PHE A 67 10.16 12.84 5.50
C PHE A 67 11.66 13.08 5.73
N LYS A 68 12.33 12.20 6.49
CA LYS A 68 13.78 12.26 6.67
C LYS A 68 14.52 12.17 5.34
N GLU A 69 15.59 12.90 5.21
CA GLU A 69 16.44 12.88 4.01
C GLU A 69 17.30 11.60 3.94
N THR A 70 17.58 11.00 5.11
CA THR A 70 18.42 9.81 5.22
C THR A 70 17.61 8.60 5.69
N TYR A 71 17.86 7.47 5.08
CA TYR A 71 17.29 6.16 5.43
C TYR A 71 18.39 5.28 6.03
N ASP A 72 18.03 4.36 6.92
CA ASP A 72 18.95 3.35 7.43
C ASP A 72 19.45 2.50 6.27
N GLU A 73 20.76 2.38 6.10
CA GLU A 73 21.40 1.59 5.03
C GLU A 73 21.04 0.08 5.12
N GLN A 74 20.62 -0.38 6.28
CA GLN A 74 20.17 -1.76 6.49
C GLN A 74 18.72 -2.01 6.08
N LEU A 75 17.93 -0.96 5.86
CA LEU A 75 16.54 -1.11 5.42
C LEU A 75 16.50 -1.54 3.95
N GLY A 76 15.80 -2.63 3.70
CA GLY A 76 15.53 -3.14 2.36
C GLY A 76 14.14 -3.79 2.31
N GLY A 77 13.39 -3.52 1.26
CA GLY A 77 12.04 -4.04 1.11
C GLY A 77 11.01 -3.37 1.99
N ILE A 78 9.87 -4.01 2.15
CA ILE A 78 8.74 -3.48 2.94
C ILE A 78 8.97 -3.82 4.42
N ALA A 79 8.86 -2.82 5.30
CA ALA A 79 8.90 -3.05 6.74
C ALA A 79 7.82 -4.08 7.16
N PRO A 80 8.17 -5.08 7.99
CA PRO A 80 7.26 -6.18 8.31
C PRO A 80 5.90 -5.72 8.85
N GLU A 81 5.86 -4.67 9.67
CA GLU A 81 4.63 -4.12 10.24
C GLU A 81 3.70 -3.57 9.16
N ARG A 82 4.25 -3.01 8.10
CA ARG A 82 3.48 -2.45 6.98
C ARG A 82 2.96 -3.57 6.08
N ALA A 83 3.84 -4.53 5.74
CA ALA A 83 3.45 -5.71 4.97
C ALA A 83 2.31 -6.50 5.65
N GLU A 84 2.41 -6.69 6.97
CA GLU A 84 1.38 -7.35 7.76
C GLU A 84 0.07 -6.55 7.80
N LEU A 85 0.14 -5.22 7.96
CA LEU A 85 -1.04 -4.34 7.92
C LEU A 85 -1.82 -4.51 6.61
N TYR A 86 -1.14 -4.53 5.46
CA TYR A 86 -1.81 -4.68 4.15
C TYR A 86 -2.58 -6.00 4.07
N LYS A 87 -1.96 -7.09 4.49
CA LYS A 87 -2.59 -8.42 4.54
C LYS A 87 -3.78 -8.47 5.49
N ILE A 88 -3.67 -7.83 6.67
CA ILE A 88 -4.77 -7.73 7.65
C ILE A 88 -5.95 -6.95 7.06
N CYS A 89 -5.69 -5.83 6.39
CA CYS A 89 -6.74 -5.04 5.75
C CYS A 89 -7.49 -5.85 4.70
N GLU A 90 -6.77 -6.55 3.82
CA GLU A 90 -7.39 -7.39 2.79
C GLU A 90 -8.18 -8.55 3.42
N LYS A 91 -7.61 -9.25 4.39
CA LYS A 91 -8.27 -10.33 5.12
C LYS A 91 -9.59 -9.89 5.78
N ASN A 92 -9.59 -8.70 6.38
CA ASN A 92 -10.73 -8.15 7.11
C ASN A 92 -11.69 -7.34 6.21
N ASN A 93 -11.48 -7.35 4.89
CA ASN A 93 -12.25 -6.57 3.91
C ASN A 93 -12.27 -5.07 4.22
N ILE A 94 -11.12 -4.53 4.62
CA ILE A 94 -10.91 -3.10 4.88
C ILE A 94 -10.20 -2.49 3.68
N GLY A 95 -10.87 -1.55 3.02
CA GLY A 95 -10.30 -0.84 1.87
C GLY A 95 -9.23 0.16 2.31
N ILE A 96 -8.06 0.11 1.65
CA ILE A 96 -7.04 1.14 1.83
C ILE A 96 -7.15 2.15 0.69
N THR A 97 -7.35 3.42 1.05
CA THR A 97 -7.12 4.55 0.14
C THR A 97 -5.72 5.08 0.41
N VAL A 98 -4.89 5.15 -0.63
CA VAL A 98 -3.50 5.55 -0.48
C VAL A 98 -3.35 7.05 -0.52
N MET A 99 -2.63 7.62 0.44
CA MET A 99 -2.08 8.96 0.38
C MET A 99 -0.56 8.92 0.24
N LYS A 100 0.04 10.04 -0.18
CA LYS A 100 1.50 10.18 -0.32
C LYS A 100 2.12 9.22 -1.35
N GLY A 101 1.35 8.74 -2.32
CA GLY A 101 1.82 7.78 -3.34
C GLY A 101 3.10 8.19 -4.07
N TYR A 102 3.37 9.49 -4.16
CA TYR A 102 4.55 10.07 -4.81
C TYR A 102 5.64 10.54 -3.83
N ALA A 103 5.48 10.28 -2.52
CA ALA A 103 6.40 10.78 -1.48
C ALA A 103 6.67 12.30 -1.58
N GLY A 104 5.63 13.10 -1.88
CA GLY A 104 5.77 14.55 -2.11
C GLY A 104 6.55 14.91 -3.37
N GLY A 105 6.59 14.03 -4.37
CA GLY A 105 7.34 14.21 -5.62
C GLY A 105 8.81 13.76 -5.54
N ARG A 106 9.30 13.38 -4.37
CA ARG A 106 10.72 12.97 -4.20
C ARG A 106 11.11 11.75 -5.03
N LEU A 107 10.17 10.87 -5.34
CA LEU A 107 10.43 9.67 -6.14
C LEU A 107 10.66 9.97 -7.64
N PHE A 108 10.37 11.17 -8.11
CA PHE A 108 10.48 11.54 -9.52
C PHE A 108 11.88 11.99 -9.96
N SER A 109 12.83 12.11 -9.04
CA SER A 109 14.22 12.47 -9.33
C SER A 109 15.17 11.50 -8.64
N ALA A 110 16.25 11.12 -9.33
CA ALA A 110 17.30 10.27 -8.75
C ALA A 110 18.01 10.95 -7.57
N GLU A 111 18.09 12.29 -7.57
CA GLU A 111 18.76 13.06 -6.51
C GLU A 111 17.96 13.07 -5.21
N THR A 112 16.61 13.07 -5.30
CA THR A 112 15.73 13.15 -4.12
C THR A 112 15.16 11.80 -3.70
N SER A 113 15.21 10.81 -4.60
CA SER A 113 14.75 9.45 -4.32
C SER A 113 15.75 8.72 -3.40
N PRO A 114 15.28 8.06 -2.31
CA PRO A 114 16.15 7.27 -1.45
C PRO A 114 16.80 6.08 -2.17
N PHE A 115 16.28 5.73 -3.33
CA PHE A 115 16.79 4.63 -4.16
C PHE A 115 17.93 5.05 -5.08
N GLY A 116 18.22 6.35 -5.23
CA GLY A 116 19.17 6.86 -6.21
C GLY A 116 18.72 6.71 -7.67
N VAL A 117 17.44 6.41 -7.88
CA VAL A 117 16.79 6.31 -9.20
C VAL A 117 15.43 6.99 -9.17
N ALA A 118 15.00 7.51 -10.31
CA ALA A 118 13.67 8.10 -10.46
C ALA A 118 12.64 7.01 -10.81
N LEU A 119 11.44 7.15 -10.27
CA LEU A 119 10.25 6.41 -10.65
C LEU A 119 9.29 7.32 -11.42
N THR A 120 8.54 6.77 -12.35
CA THR A 120 7.47 7.50 -13.04
C THR A 120 6.19 7.56 -12.20
N PRO A 121 5.24 8.49 -12.48
CA PRO A 121 3.93 8.48 -11.87
C PRO A 121 3.21 7.14 -12.03
N VAL A 122 3.30 6.50 -13.21
CA VAL A 122 2.71 5.19 -13.50
C VAL A 122 3.29 4.11 -12.59
N GLN A 123 4.61 4.07 -12.43
CA GLN A 123 5.29 3.11 -11.54
C GLN A 123 4.90 3.30 -10.07
N CYS A 124 4.82 4.55 -9.60
CA CYS A 124 4.39 4.84 -8.23
C CYS A 124 2.94 4.42 -7.97
N LEU A 125 2.02 4.67 -8.93
CA LEU A 125 0.63 4.23 -8.85
C LEU A 125 0.54 2.71 -8.86
N HIS A 126 1.27 2.05 -9.76
CA HIS A 126 1.27 0.60 -9.85
C HIS A 126 1.81 -0.04 -8.57
N TYR A 127 2.89 0.50 -8.01
CA TYR A 127 3.39 0.07 -6.71
C TYR A 127 2.29 0.08 -5.65
N ALA A 128 1.58 1.19 -5.50
CA ALA A 128 0.55 1.33 -4.49
C ALA A 128 -0.64 0.40 -4.74
N LEU A 129 -1.16 0.36 -5.98
CA LEU A 129 -2.34 -0.43 -6.36
C LEU A 129 -2.12 -1.95 -6.28
N THR A 130 -0.87 -2.41 -6.33
CA THR A 130 -0.55 -3.84 -6.17
C THR A 130 -0.45 -4.30 -4.72
N ARG A 131 -0.51 -3.38 -3.74
CA ARG A 131 -0.50 -3.78 -2.31
C ARG A 131 -1.84 -4.43 -1.93
N PRO A 132 -1.81 -5.46 -1.04
CA PRO A 132 -3.04 -6.08 -0.54
C PRO A 132 -3.97 -5.04 0.11
N GLY A 133 -5.27 -5.14 -0.14
CA GLY A 133 -6.29 -4.28 0.45
C GLY A 133 -6.39 -2.88 -0.16
N VAL A 134 -5.51 -2.48 -1.07
CA VAL A 134 -5.58 -1.15 -1.70
C VAL A 134 -6.72 -1.10 -2.73
N ALA A 135 -7.63 -0.14 -2.52
CA ALA A 135 -8.79 0.10 -3.37
C ALA A 135 -8.63 1.35 -4.25
N SER A 136 -7.85 2.35 -3.82
CA SER A 136 -7.67 3.60 -4.57
C SER A 136 -6.42 4.34 -4.15
N VAL A 137 -5.95 5.26 -5.00
CA VAL A 137 -4.83 6.16 -4.72
C VAL A 137 -5.28 7.60 -4.85
N MET A 138 -5.08 8.40 -3.79
CA MET A 138 -5.27 9.85 -3.79
C MET A 138 -3.90 10.51 -3.92
N ALA A 139 -3.51 10.80 -5.14
CA ALA A 139 -2.27 11.54 -5.40
C ALA A 139 -2.55 13.05 -5.45
N GLY A 140 -1.55 13.84 -5.07
CA GLY A 140 -1.63 15.30 -5.16
C GLY A 140 -1.31 15.76 -6.58
N TYR A 141 -2.16 16.59 -7.14
CA TYR A 141 -1.98 17.20 -8.46
C TYR A 141 -2.17 18.72 -8.34
N ASP A 142 -1.28 19.49 -8.95
CA ASP A 142 -1.35 20.96 -9.01
C ASP A 142 -1.47 21.49 -10.45
N THR A 143 -1.33 20.62 -11.44
CA THR A 143 -1.50 20.95 -12.87
C THR A 143 -2.32 19.87 -13.58
N ILE A 144 -2.93 20.24 -14.71
CA ILE A 144 -3.62 19.29 -15.61
C ILE A 144 -2.63 18.22 -16.10
N GLY A 145 -1.38 18.59 -16.41
CA GLY A 145 -0.37 17.65 -16.84
C GLY A 145 -0.07 16.55 -15.81
N HIS A 146 -0.18 16.84 -14.50
CA HIS A 146 -0.04 15.83 -13.46
C HIS A 146 -1.24 14.86 -13.43
N VAL A 147 -2.45 15.36 -13.73
CA VAL A 147 -3.62 14.51 -13.88
C VAL A 147 -3.47 13.60 -15.09
N ASP A 148 -3.07 14.16 -16.24
CA ASP A 148 -2.86 13.38 -17.46
C ASP A 148 -1.79 12.29 -17.27
N ALA A 149 -0.68 12.61 -16.60
CA ALA A 149 0.36 11.64 -16.26
C ALA A 149 -0.12 10.50 -15.34
N ALA A 150 -1.08 10.78 -14.46
CA ALA A 150 -1.67 9.74 -13.61
C ALA A 150 -2.70 8.91 -14.38
N VAL A 151 -3.56 9.53 -15.19
CA VAL A 151 -4.57 8.84 -16.01
C VAL A 151 -3.92 7.93 -17.06
N ALA A 152 -2.71 8.28 -17.52
CA ALA A 152 -1.92 7.41 -18.40
C ALA A 152 -1.72 5.99 -17.84
N TYR A 153 -1.84 5.80 -16.53
CA TYR A 153 -1.79 4.47 -15.89
C TYR A 153 -2.82 3.48 -16.48
N GLU A 154 -4.00 3.95 -16.87
CA GLU A 154 -5.08 3.11 -17.41
C GLU A 154 -4.69 2.41 -18.72
N THR A 155 -3.86 3.05 -19.52
CA THR A 155 -3.45 2.57 -20.84
C THR A 155 -1.97 2.19 -20.90
N ALA A 156 -1.24 2.33 -19.79
CA ALA A 156 0.19 2.04 -19.72
C ALA A 156 0.47 0.56 -19.98
N ALA A 157 1.49 0.27 -20.76
CA ALA A 157 1.99 -1.08 -20.97
C ALA A 157 2.62 -1.64 -19.69
N GLU A 158 2.75 -2.96 -19.59
CA GLU A 158 3.32 -3.61 -18.40
C GLU A 158 4.78 -3.20 -18.15
N GLU A 159 5.53 -2.92 -19.22
CA GLU A 159 6.91 -2.42 -19.14
C GLU A 159 6.98 -1.01 -18.52
N GLU A 160 5.96 -0.16 -18.75
CA GLU A 160 5.87 1.17 -18.17
C GLU A 160 5.49 1.14 -16.68
N LYS A 161 4.82 0.07 -16.25
CA LYS A 161 4.45 -0.19 -14.85
C LYS A 161 5.56 -0.85 -14.04
N ASP A 162 6.60 -1.35 -14.69
CA ASP A 162 7.68 -2.12 -14.05
C ASP A 162 8.54 -1.25 -13.11
N TYR A 163 8.05 -1.07 -11.90
CA TYR A 163 8.82 -0.48 -10.80
C TYR A 163 9.80 -1.47 -10.18
N ALA A 164 9.53 -2.78 -10.27
CA ALA A 164 10.31 -3.79 -9.57
C ALA A 164 11.72 -3.92 -10.15
N THR A 165 11.86 -3.91 -11.47
CA THR A 165 13.18 -3.90 -12.13
C THR A 165 13.95 -2.62 -11.78
N VAL A 166 13.28 -1.46 -11.70
CA VAL A 166 13.93 -0.21 -11.32
C VAL A 166 14.44 -0.28 -9.88
N LEU A 167 13.58 -0.69 -8.93
CA LEU A 167 13.94 -0.79 -7.51
C LEU A 167 14.95 -1.89 -7.23
N SER A 168 14.91 -3.04 -7.94
CA SER A 168 15.87 -4.12 -7.75
C SER A 168 17.29 -3.79 -8.24
N LYS A 169 17.41 -2.87 -9.18
CA LYS A 169 18.70 -2.39 -9.72
C LYS A 169 19.16 -1.09 -9.08
N ALA A 170 18.37 -0.54 -8.16
CA ALA A 170 18.70 0.70 -7.49
C ALA A 170 20.01 0.57 -6.70
N PRO A 171 20.88 1.59 -6.69
CA PRO A 171 22.14 1.55 -5.96
C PRO A 171 21.95 1.55 -4.45
N ALA A 172 20.80 1.98 -3.96
CA ALA A 172 20.45 2.02 -2.54
C ALA A 172 19.08 1.38 -2.29
N HIS A 173 18.91 0.77 -1.12
CA HIS A 173 17.62 0.26 -0.59
C HIS A 173 16.83 -0.61 -1.56
N ALA A 174 17.46 -1.58 -2.23
CA ALA A 174 16.78 -2.49 -3.13
C ALA A 174 15.86 -3.51 -2.43
N TYR A 175 14.80 -3.93 -3.12
CA TYR A 175 13.86 -4.94 -2.64
C TYR A 175 14.35 -6.35 -3.03
N TYR A 176 15.09 -7.02 -2.12
CA TYR A 176 15.58 -8.38 -2.34
C TYR A 176 14.78 -9.42 -1.55
N GLY A 177 14.51 -10.56 -2.19
CA GLY A 177 13.95 -11.73 -1.52
C GLY A 177 12.49 -11.62 -1.10
N GLN A 178 11.76 -10.57 -1.53
CA GLN A 178 10.35 -10.35 -1.22
C GLN A 178 9.54 -10.23 -2.51
N CYS A 179 8.36 -10.86 -2.54
CA CYS A 179 7.42 -10.63 -3.63
C CYS A 179 6.74 -9.27 -3.44
N THR A 180 6.86 -8.41 -4.45
CA THR A 180 6.22 -7.09 -4.45
C THR A 180 4.91 -7.08 -5.26
N TYR A 181 4.41 -8.24 -5.66
CA TYR A 181 3.18 -8.46 -6.45
C TYR A 181 3.13 -7.63 -7.76
N CYS A 182 4.28 -7.31 -8.33
CA CYS A 182 4.40 -6.41 -9.48
C CYS A 182 3.97 -7.03 -10.83
N GLY A 183 3.70 -8.34 -10.87
CA GLY A 183 3.35 -9.04 -12.11
C GLY A 183 4.52 -9.28 -13.07
N HIS A 184 5.76 -8.90 -12.74
CA HIS A 184 6.93 -9.01 -13.61
C HIS A 184 7.26 -10.46 -14.05
N CYS A 185 6.72 -11.44 -13.32
CA CYS A 185 6.84 -12.87 -13.67
C CYS A 185 5.94 -13.30 -14.84
N ALA A 186 5.06 -12.42 -15.32
CA ALA A 186 4.22 -12.70 -16.48
C ALA A 186 4.95 -12.35 -17.80
N PRO A 187 4.68 -13.08 -18.92
CA PRO A 187 3.86 -14.27 -18.95
C PRO A 187 4.62 -15.51 -18.43
N CYS A 188 4.00 -16.25 -17.52
CA CYS A 188 4.57 -17.52 -17.08
C CYS A 188 4.38 -18.58 -18.18
N PRO A 189 5.42 -19.36 -18.57
CA PRO A 189 5.28 -20.42 -19.56
C PRO A 189 4.27 -21.51 -19.19
N ALA A 190 4.01 -21.68 -17.88
CA ALA A 190 3.01 -22.60 -17.35
C ALA A 190 1.61 -21.96 -17.16
N GLY A 191 1.42 -20.71 -17.59
CA GLY A 191 0.15 -20.00 -17.46
C GLY A 191 -0.22 -19.59 -16.02
N ILE A 192 0.76 -19.55 -15.10
CA ILE A 192 0.53 -19.23 -13.69
C ILE A 192 0.65 -17.72 -13.47
N ASP A 193 -0.34 -17.11 -12.80
CA ASP A 193 -0.20 -15.77 -12.24
C ASP A 193 0.60 -15.84 -10.92
N ILE A 194 1.93 -15.74 -11.06
CA ILE A 194 2.87 -15.90 -9.94
C ILE A 194 2.65 -14.80 -8.87
N ALA A 195 2.31 -13.58 -9.28
CA ALA A 195 2.05 -12.47 -8.35
C ALA A 195 0.81 -12.76 -7.50
N MET A 196 -0.27 -13.21 -8.14
CA MET A 196 -1.51 -13.59 -7.47
C MET A 196 -1.31 -14.81 -6.56
N VAL A 197 -0.59 -15.84 -7.02
CA VAL A 197 -0.27 -17.03 -6.20
C VAL A 197 0.48 -16.64 -4.94
N ASN A 198 1.52 -15.79 -5.04
CA ASN A 198 2.25 -15.31 -3.87
C ASN A 198 1.35 -14.52 -2.93
N LYS A 199 0.48 -13.65 -3.47
CA LYS A 199 -0.46 -12.87 -2.67
C LYS A 199 -1.44 -13.79 -1.90
N LEU A 200 -2.03 -14.76 -2.58
CA LEU A 200 -2.95 -15.73 -1.96
C LEU A 200 -2.23 -16.61 -0.93
N TYR A 201 -0.99 -17.04 -1.22
CA TYR A 201 -0.17 -17.77 -0.28
C TYR A 201 0.10 -16.97 0.99
N ASP A 202 0.53 -15.72 0.85
CA ASP A 202 0.78 -14.83 1.98
C ASP A 202 -0.48 -14.62 2.85
N LEU A 203 -1.65 -14.50 2.22
CA LEU A 203 -2.92 -14.41 2.94
C LEU A 203 -3.31 -15.74 3.64
N ALA A 204 -3.01 -16.88 3.02
CA ALA A 204 -3.30 -18.19 3.57
C ALA A 204 -2.45 -18.50 4.82
N VAL A 205 -1.14 -18.21 4.79
CA VAL A 205 -0.24 -18.49 5.91
C VAL A 205 -0.47 -17.63 7.15
N MET A 206 -1.21 -16.53 7.00
CA MET A 206 -1.62 -15.69 8.14
C MET A 206 -2.76 -16.30 8.97
N GLN A 207 -3.32 -17.41 8.55
CA GLN A 207 -4.54 -17.97 9.13
C GLN A 207 -4.32 -19.42 9.53
N PRO A 208 -4.91 -19.86 10.66
CA PRO A 208 -4.81 -21.28 11.08
C PRO A 208 -5.44 -22.23 10.08
N GLU A 209 -6.46 -21.78 9.35
CA GLU A 209 -7.12 -22.52 8.27
C GLU A 209 -7.31 -21.62 7.06
N VAL A 210 -7.14 -22.18 5.86
CA VAL A 210 -7.33 -21.44 4.62
C VAL A 210 -8.82 -21.12 4.42
N PRO A 211 -9.22 -19.84 4.34
CA PRO A 211 -10.62 -19.46 4.14
C PRO A 211 -11.22 -20.01 2.85
N ALA A 212 -12.52 -20.33 2.88
CA ALA A 212 -13.24 -20.79 1.71
C ALA A 212 -13.17 -19.79 0.53
N ALA A 213 -13.18 -18.50 0.80
CA ALA A 213 -13.04 -17.47 -0.21
C ALA A 213 -11.67 -17.50 -0.92
N LEU A 214 -10.57 -17.78 -0.18
CA LEU A 214 -9.26 -17.96 -0.80
C LEU A 214 -9.19 -19.24 -1.64
N LYS A 215 -9.82 -20.34 -1.18
CA LYS A 215 -9.92 -21.59 -1.98
C LYS A 215 -10.68 -21.36 -3.28
N ALA A 216 -11.80 -20.64 -3.23
CA ALA A 216 -12.62 -20.35 -4.41
C ALA A 216 -11.92 -19.46 -5.46
N HIS A 217 -10.89 -18.71 -5.06
CA HIS A 217 -10.05 -17.95 -5.99
C HIS A 217 -8.97 -18.81 -6.65
N TYR A 218 -8.69 -19.98 -6.11
CA TYR A 218 -7.64 -20.88 -6.59
C TYR A 218 -8.16 -21.95 -7.57
N ASP A 219 -9.45 -22.25 -7.49
CA ASP A 219 -10.18 -23.22 -8.35
C ASP A 219 -10.66 -22.53 -9.64
#